data_d571d0f6d68b136c1afd38227d29dd40
#
_entry.id   d571d0f6d68b136c1afd38227d29dd40
#
_cell.length_a   1.000
_cell.length_b   1.000
_cell.length_c   1.000
_cell.angle_alpha   90.00
_cell.angle_beta   90.00
_cell.angle_gamma   90.00
#
_symmetry.space_group_name_H-M   'P 1'
#
loop_
_entity.id
_entity.type
_entity.pdbx_description
1 polymer ?
#
loop_
_entity_poly.entity_id
_entity_poly.type
_entity_poly.pdbx_seq_one_letter_code
_entity_poly.pdbx_strand_id
1 'polypeptide(L)'
;MSEFAQEAPLWSRQPYKIFYFIYFGLSVGFIFLPWFAIVSIFPSKRERPSWTWKKSTLVKLYRHGTRLTFRTHTSLSRDLTKEVPHSKTVRAKFVWVEGLSEDFVRGELKRMLEIQGLSTVRTCGFWYGERDGGGGVGQKASPNEKVIYHLHGGAYWIGTAHEDDVTSAVNKELQTTNAGSGGVCKRAFSLDYRLCVPGRPEVGSFPAPLADAVAGYRYLVNECNFEPKNIIVAGDSAGGNLALALCRYLRDEKLDGLKVPGAMLLLSPWADTSRSHSGPIARPNKLDTVWRNRKSDIIANSAAFRNTAVSALLGKMAARETYRNPYLSSISLQLDAKNGGAGPSYGFEGFPKRTYICTGTAEISHDQHLTLAYRMAAGTALRVPMHEGDKCSEDADPYEMAARLQYPRPENHEVTIWPSAQNTPITTPISDDSREDRSVVLDECIDGIHDYTLFDWFEPERSQTWGRIARWIDEDI
;
A
#
# COMPACT_ATOMS: atom_id res chain seq x y z
N MET A 1 -24.70 0.88 -14.94
CA MET A 1 -23.29 1.30 -15.13
C MET A 1 -22.76 1.57 -13.73
N SER A 2 -21.55 1.12 -13.39
CA SER A 2 -20.98 1.37 -12.06
C SER A 2 -20.81 2.87 -11.86
N GLU A 3 -21.04 3.36 -10.65
CA GLU A 3 -20.83 4.77 -10.23
C GLU A 3 -19.43 5.32 -10.60
N PHE A 4 -18.49 4.44 -10.86
CA PHE A 4 -17.09 4.75 -11.21
C PHE A 4 -16.78 4.63 -12.70
N ALA A 5 -17.74 4.17 -13.54
CA ALA A 5 -17.48 3.99 -14.96
C ALA A 5 -17.26 5.35 -15.64
N GLN A 6 -16.05 5.58 -16.13
CA GLN A 6 -15.69 6.75 -16.92
C GLN A 6 -15.34 6.30 -18.34
N GLU A 7 -15.79 7.06 -19.33
CA GLU A 7 -15.31 6.85 -20.69
C GLU A 7 -13.80 7.07 -20.78
N ALA A 8 -13.14 6.22 -21.56
CA ALA A 8 -11.70 6.34 -21.77
C ALA A 8 -11.38 7.72 -22.39
N PRO A 9 -10.48 8.49 -21.79
CA PRO A 9 -10.14 9.83 -22.28
C PRO A 9 -9.68 9.80 -23.73
N LEU A 10 -9.99 10.85 -24.50
CA LEU A 10 -9.53 10.98 -25.90
C LEU A 10 -8.02 10.74 -26.03
N TRP A 11 -7.24 11.26 -25.09
CA TRP A 11 -5.78 11.14 -25.04
C TRP A 11 -5.25 9.72 -24.74
N SER A 12 -6.12 8.77 -24.45
CA SER A 12 -5.74 7.36 -24.31
C SER A 12 -5.71 6.62 -25.65
N ARG A 13 -6.25 7.21 -26.71
CA ARG A 13 -6.38 6.62 -28.05
C ARG A 13 -5.33 7.18 -29.02
N GLN A 14 -4.81 6.32 -29.92
CA GLN A 14 -3.95 6.77 -31.02
C GLN A 14 -4.78 7.49 -32.08
N PRO A 15 -4.25 8.54 -32.77
CA PRO A 15 -2.90 9.12 -32.60
C PRO A 15 -2.81 10.18 -31.48
N TYR A 16 -3.92 10.55 -30.84
CA TYR A 16 -3.98 11.61 -29.83
C TYR A 16 -3.04 11.38 -28.66
N LYS A 17 -2.81 10.12 -28.31
CA LYS A 17 -1.88 9.73 -27.26
C LYS A 17 -0.46 10.23 -27.52
N ILE A 18 0.05 10.07 -28.75
CA ILE A 18 1.39 10.55 -29.13
C ILE A 18 1.46 12.08 -29.07
N PHE A 19 0.46 12.77 -29.60
CA PHE A 19 0.42 14.23 -29.53
C PHE A 19 0.39 14.75 -28.09
N TYR A 20 -0.34 14.05 -27.21
CA TYR A 20 -0.35 14.42 -25.80
C TYR A 20 1.01 14.19 -25.12
N PHE A 21 1.75 13.13 -25.44
CA PHE A 21 3.10 12.91 -24.93
C PHE A 21 4.06 14.02 -25.36
N ILE A 22 4.02 14.39 -26.63
CA ILE A 22 4.86 15.48 -27.16
C ILE A 22 4.50 16.81 -26.46
N TYR A 23 3.21 17.15 -26.43
CA TYR A 23 2.74 18.34 -25.73
C TYR A 23 3.18 18.34 -24.26
N PHE A 24 2.99 17.22 -23.58
CA PHE A 24 3.35 17.08 -22.16
C PHE A 24 4.86 17.27 -21.94
N GLY A 25 5.70 16.61 -22.73
CA GLY A 25 7.15 16.75 -22.63
C GLY A 25 7.63 18.18 -22.85
N LEU A 26 7.15 18.84 -23.92
CA LEU A 26 7.47 20.23 -24.20
C LEU A 26 6.95 21.18 -23.09
N SER A 27 5.72 20.98 -22.63
CA SER A 27 5.14 21.83 -21.58
C SER A 27 5.86 21.65 -20.25
N VAL A 28 6.28 20.44 -19.89
CA VAL A 28 7.07 20.19 -18.68
C VAL A 28 8.42 20.88 -18.79
N GLY A 29 9.16 20.70 -19.89
CA GLY A 29 10.50 21.24 -20.07
C GLY A 29 10.51 22.77 -20.11
N PHE A 30 9.63 23.39 -20.88
CA PHE A 30 9.70 24.83 -21.17
C PHE A 30 8.78 25.70 -20.30
N ILE A 31 7.72 25.12 -19.71
CA ILE A 31 6.74 25.90 -18.95
C ILE A 31 6.74 25.50 -17.47
N PHE A 32 6.37 24.24 -17.18
CA PHE A 32 6.07 23.83 -15.81
C PHE A 32 7.31 23.73 -14.93
N LEU A 33 8.41 23.16 -15.41
CA LEU A 33 9.64 23.06 -14.63
C LEU A 33 10.22 24.45 -14.27
N PRO A 34 10.42 25.41 -15.23
CA PRO A 34 10.85 26.76 -14.89
C PRO A 34 9.86 27.48 -13.95
N TRP A 35 8.57 27.37 -14.24
CA TRP A 35 7.54 28.00 -13.42
C TRP A 35 7.53 27.46 -11.97
N PHE A 36 7.53 26.13 -11.80
CA PHE A 36 7.53 25.53 -10.48
C PHE A 36 8.82 25.87 -9.70
N ALA A 37 9.98 25.91 -10.38
CA ALA A 37 11.23 26.29 -9.76
C ALA A 37 11.16 27.76 -9.26
N ILE A 38 10.75 28.70 -10.11
CA ILE A 38 10.65 30.13 -9.74
C ILE A 38 9.66 30.33 -8.59
N VAL A 39 8.46 29.76 -8.69
CA VAL A 39 7.44 29.91 -7.63
C VAL A 39 7.92 29.32 -6.31
N SER A 40 8.63 28.20 -6.33
CA SER A 40 9.11 27.52 -5.12
C SER A 40 10.28 28.22 -4.42
N ILE A 41 10.94 29.18 -5.07
CA ILE A 41 11.94 30.04 -4.41
C ILE A 41 11.30 30.80 -3.25
N PHE A 42 10.05 31.24 -3.42
CA PHE A 42 9.34 31.99 -2.41
C PHE A 42 8.72 31.05 -1.35
N PRO A 43 9.12 31.11 -0.06
CA PRO A 43 8.59 30.23 0.99
C PRO A 43 7.07 30.24 1.11
N SER A 44 6.44 31.41 0.94
CA SER A 44 4.98 31.58 1.01
C SER A 44 4.21 30.89 -0.14
N LYS A 45 4.92 30.43 -1.18
CA LYS A 45 4.33 29.73 -2.33
C LYS A 45 4.61 28.22 -2.33
N ARG A 46 5.32 27.73 -1.31
CA ARG A 46 5.53 26.29 -1.09
C ARG A 46 4.27 25.69 -0.44
N GLU A 47 3.99 24.47 -0.77
CA GLU A 47 2.84 23.73 -0.19
C GLU A 47 3.04 23.44 1.30
N ARG A 48 4.31 23.33 1.70
CA ARG A 48 4.76 23.18 3.10
C ARG A 48 5.90 24.15 3.38
N PRO A 49 5.84 24.95 4.44
CA PRO A 49 6.88 25.92 4.76
C PRO A 49 8.25 25.28 5.02
N SER A 50 8.27 24.07 5.58
CA SER A 50 9.49 23.32 5.88
C SER A 50 10.26 22.86 4.63
N TRP A 51 9.59 22.75 3.48
CA TRP A 51 10.24 22.25 2.28
C TRP A 51 11.23 23.24 1.70
N THR A 52 12.36 22.73 1.21
CA THR A 52 13.26 23.51 0.37
C THR A 52 12.59 23.85 -0.96
N TRP A 53 13.12 24.85 -1.69
CA TRP A 53 12.62 25.18 -3.02
C TRP A 53 12.73 23.97 -3.98
N LYS A 54 13.79 23.16 -3.87
CA LYS A 54 14.00 21.94 -4.67
C LYS A 54 12.92 20.91 -4.35
N LYS A 55 12.68 20.61 -3.07
CA LYS A 55 11.66 19.65 -2.62
C LYS A 55 10.26 20.07 -3.12
N SER A 56 9.88 21.33 -2.94
CA SER A 56 8.60 21.87 -3.42
C SER A 56 8.47 21.80 -4.96
N THR A 57 9.54 22.09 -5.69
CA THR A 57 9.55 21.98 -7.15
C THR A 57 9.34 20.53 -7.60
N LEU A 58 10.05 19.59 -7.01
CA LEU A 58 9.95 18.17 -7.36
C LEU A 58 8.57 17.60 -7.04
N VAL A 59 7.97 17.96 -5.89
CA VAL A 59 6.59 17.58 -5.57
C VAL A 59 5.60 18.10 -6.61
N LYS A 60 5.68 19.38 -6.99
CA LYS A 60 4.82 19.96 -8.04
C LYS A 60 5.00 19.25 -9.37
N LEU A 61 6.26 18.96 -9.73
CA LEU A 61 6.58 18.28 -10.99
C LEU A 61 6.05 16.84 -10.99
N TYR A 62 6.26 16.08 -9.90
CA TYR A 62 5.77 14.72 -9.76
C TYR A 62 4.24 14.67 -9.84
N ARG A 63 3.55 15.56 -9.11
CA ARG A 63 2.09 15.70 -9.20
C ARG A 63 1.60 16.05 -10.61
N HIS A 64 2.37 16.84 -11.35
CA HIS A 64 2.04 17.13 -12.74
C HIS A 64 2.25 15.89 -13.60
N GLY A 65 3.32 15.12 -13.35
CA GLY A 65 3.64 13.88 -14.04
C GLY A 65 2.57 12.79 -13.88
N THR A 66 2.01 12.64 -12.68
CA THR A 66 0.95 11.65 -12.45
C THR A 66 -0.28 11.86 -13.36
N ARG A 67 -0.56 13.10 -13.78
CA ARG A 67 -1.65 13.40 -14.73
C ARG A 67 -1.45 12.76 -16.09
N LEU A 68 -0.21 12.52 -16.50
CA LEU A 68 0.10 11.89 -17.78
C LEU A 68 -0.48 10.47 -17.83
N THR A 69 -0.15 9.66 -16.80
CA THR A 69 -0.60 8.27 -16.66
C THR A 69 -2.12 8.16 -16.74
N PHE A 70 -2.83 9.07 -16.04
CA PHE A 70 -4.30 9.04 -16.01
C PHE A 70 -4.96 9.47 -17.28
N ARG A 71 -4.45 10.53 -17.91
CA ARG A 71 -5.04 11.03 -19.15
C ARG A 71 -4.79 10.13 -20.34
N THR A 72 -3.68 9.43 -20.33
CA THR A 72 -3.30 8.59 -21.45
C THR A 72 -3.60 7.10 -21.22
N HIS A 73 -4.08 6.73 -20.02
CA HIS A 73 -4.23 5.32 -19.61
C HIS A 73 -2.97 4.50 -19.92
N THR A 74 -1.79 5.11 -19.74
CA THR A 74 -0.54 4.40 -19.94
C THR A 74 -0.28 3.53 -18.73
N SER A 75 -0.21 2.23 -18.93
CA SER A 75 0.29 1.30 -17.92
C SER A 75 1.81 1.28 -18.01
N LEU A 76 2.46 1.50 -16.88
CA LEU A 76 3.90 1.29 -16.72
C LEU A 76 4.06 -0.06 -16.02
N SER A 77 3.86 -1.13 -16.76
CA SER A 77 3.92 -2.49 -16.25
C SER A 77 4.74 -3.36 -17.20
N ARG A 78 5.25 -4.45 -16.68
CA ARG A 78 5.93 -5.47 -17.44
C ARG A 78 4.93 -6.50 -18.01
N ASP A 79 5.30 -7.16 -19.07
CA ASP A 79 4.60 -8.34 -19.58
C ASP A 79 4.94 -9.55 -18.70
N LEU A 80 3.99 -9.96 -17.84
CA LEU A 80 4.18 -11.06 -16.89
C LEU A 80 4.29 -12.44 -17.55
N THR A 81 4.04 -12.55 -18.85
CA THR A 81 4.20 -13.80 -19.60
C THR A 81 5.64 -14.01 -20.06
N LYS A 82 6.51 -13.01 -19.89
CA LYS A 82 7.90 -13.02 -20.35
C LYS A 82 8.88 -13.12 -19.21
N GLU A 83 9.81 -14.02 -19.34
CA GLU A 83 10.97 -14.12 -18.46
C GLU A 83 11.91 -12.92 -18.62
N VAL A 84 12.53 -12.51 -17.53
CA VAL A 84 13.64 -11.55 -17.54
C VAL A 84 14.95 -12.32 -17.35
N PRO A 85 15.81 -12.41 -18.40
CA PRO A 85 17.09 -13.08 -18.28
C PRO A 85 17.95 -12.43 -17.17
N HIS A 86 18.62 -13.26 -16.38
CA HIS A 86 19.48 -12.78 -15.28
C HIS A 86 20.61 -11.85 -15.73
N SER A 87 21.00 -11.92 -17.02
CA SER A 87 21.97 -11.00 -17.62
C SER A 87 21.45 -9.58 -17.81
N LYS A 88 20.14 -9.38 -17.79
CA LYS A 88 19.49 -8.07 -17.91
C LYS A 88 19.21 -7.37 -16.58
N THR A 89 19.57 -8.02 -15.48
CA THR A 89 19.40 -7.47 -14.14
C THR A 89 20.72 -7.49 -13.38
N VAL A 90 20.97 -6.46 -12.59
CA VAL A 90 22.19 -6.34 -11.78
C VAL A 90 21.96 -6.92 -10.39
N ARG A 91 20.94 -6.45 -9.70
CA ARG A 91 20.63 -6.79 -8.30
C ARG A 91 19.53 -7.84 -8.18
N ALA A 92 18.49 -7.71 -8.99
CA ALA A 92 17.32 -8.58 -8.96
C ALA A 92 17.53 -9.85 -9.79
N LYS A 93 16.93 -10.96 -9.37
CA LYS A 93 16.94 -12.21 -10.14
C LYS A 93 15.53 -12.76 -10.26
N PHE A 94 15.14 -12.95 -11.50
CA PHE A 94 13.82 -13.42 -11.89
C PHE A 94 13.57 -14.88 -11.50
N VAL A 95 12.36 -15.17 -11.02
CA VAL A 95 11.85 -16.54 -10.87
C VAL A 95 10.38 -16.61 -11.27
N TRP A 96 9.95 -17.75 -11.76
CA TRP A 96 8.55 -18.08 -11.90
C TRP A 96 7.95 -18.53 -10.58
N VAL A 97 6.66 -18.23 -10.39
CA VAL A 97 5.85 -18.65 -9.26
C VAL A 97 4.60 -19.34 -9.81
N GLU A 98 4.42 -20.60 -9.47
CA GLU A 98 3.25 -21.35 -9.91
C GLU A 98 1.96 -20.82 -9.28
N GLY A 99 0.89 -20.80 -10.09
CA GLY A 99 -0.43 -20.38 -9.63
C GLY A 99 -0.97 -21.29 -8.52
N LEU A 100 -1.97 -20.78 -7.81
CA LEU A 100 -2.63 -21.55 -6.74
C LEU A 100 -3.40 -22.74 -7.32
N SER A 101 -3.29 -23.89 -6.68
CA SER A 101 -4.23 -25.00 -6.87
C SER A 101 -5.59 -24.67 -6.20
N GLU A 102 -6.63 -25.40 -6.59
CA GLU A 102 -7.99 -25.18 -6.09
C GLU A 102 -8.10 -25.27 -4.56
N ASP A 103 -7.27 -26.07 -3.91
CA ASP A 103 -7.24 -26.24 -2.47
C ASP A 103 -6.92 -24.95 -1.71
N PHE A 104 -6.20 -24.03 -2.35
CA PHE A 104 -5.86 -22.72 -1.79
C PHE A 104 -6.82 -21.61 -2.22
N VAL A 105 -7.86 -21.92 -3.01
CA VAL A 105 -8.85 -20.93 -3.49
C VAL A 105 -10.17 -21.16 -2.75
N ARG A 106 -10.34 -20.45 -1.64
CA ARG A 106 -11.49 -20.65 -0.73
C ARG A 106 -12.21 -19.34 -0.40
N GLY A 107 -13.32 -19.43 0.29
CA GLY A 107 -14.03 -18.31 0.90
C GLY A 107 -14.21 -17.10 0.00
N GLU A 108 -13.81 -15.94 0.50
CA GLU A 108 -14.01 -14.66 -0.19
C GLU A 108 -13.17 -14.54 -1.48
N LEU A 109 -11.97 -15.11 -1.51
CA LEU A 109 -11.14 -15.14 -2.74
C LEU A 109 -11.87 -15.88 -3.86
N LYS A 110 -12.43 -17.07 -3.56
CA LYS A 110 -13.19 -17.86 -4.54
C LYS A 110 -14.39 -17.09 -5.05
N ARG A 111 -15.21 -16.54 -4.13
CA ARG A 111 -16.39 -15.73 -4.48
C ARG A 111 -16.04 -14.58 -5.43
N MET A 112 -14.99 -13.84 -5.12
CA MET A 112 -14.59 -12.69 -5.94
C MET A 112 -14.01 -13.12 -7.30
N LEU A 113 -13.23 -14.19 -7.37
CA LEU A 113 -12.74 -14.76 -8.65
C LEU A 113 -13.90 -15.19 -9.55
N GLU A 114 -14.91 -15.86 -8.99
CA GLU A 114 -16.14 -16.26 -9.72
C GLU A 114 -16.89 -15.05 -10.28
N ILE A 115 -17.09 -13.99 -9.49
CA ILE A 115 -17.74 -12.75 -9.96
C ILE A 115 -16.97 -12.14 -11.14
N GLN A 116 -15.65 -12.11 -11.04
CA GLN A 116 -14.79 -11.56 -12.11
C GLN A 116 -14.72 -12.48 -13.33
N GLY A 117 -14.95 -13.79 -13.17
CA GLY A 117 -14.66 -14.79 -14.19
C GLY A 117 -13.14 -14.94 -14.40
N LEU A 118 -12.38 -14.87 -13.33
CA LEU A 118 -10.93 -14.99 -13.34
C LEU A 118 -10.50 -16.31 -12.70
N SER A 119 -9.32 -16.80 -13.14
CA SER A 119 -8.65 -17.95 -12.57
C SER A 119 -7.28 -17.60 -12.01
N THR A 120 -6.72 -18.52 -11.24
CA THR A 120 -5.32 -18.46 -10.82
C THR A 120 -4.42 -18.77 -12.01
N VAL A 121 -3.28 -18.11 -12.08
CA VAL A 121 -2.30 -18.29 -13.16
C VAL A 121 -0.89 -18.29 -12.59
N ARG A 122 0.06 -18.81 -13.33
CA ARG A 122 1.47 -18.66 -13.05
C ARG A 122 1.83 -17.16 -13.08
N THR A 123 2.54 -16.69 -12.07
CA THR A 123 3.09 -15.34 -12.00
C THR A 123 4.60 -15.40 -11.85
N CYS A 124 5.23 -14.32 -11.42
CA CYS A 124 6.68 -14.26 -11.29
C CYS A 124 7.08 -13.27 -10.20
N GLY A 125 8.34 -13.27 -9.84
CA GLY A 125 8.90 -12.32 -8.91
C GLY A 125 10.41 -12.20 -9.08
N PHE A 126 10.99 -11.37 -8.23
CA PHE A 126 12.41 -11.09 -8.24
C PHE A 126 12.99 -11.25 -6.84
N TRP A 127 14.07 -12.02 -6.77
CA TRP A 127 14.91 -12.11 -5.59
C TRP A 127 15.97 -11.03 -5.57
N TYR A 128 16.11 -10.38 -4.43
CA TYR A 128 17.12 -9.39 -4.12
C TYR A 128 17.99 -9.87 -2.96
N GLY A 129 19.27 -9.46 -2.91
CA GLY A 129 20.17 -9.74 -1.80
C GLY A 129 21.09 -10.93 -1.99
N GLU A 130 21.51 -11.49 -0.86
CA GLU A 130 22.52 -12.54 -0.82
C GLU A 130 22.06 -13.82 -1.53
N ARG A 131 23.02 -14.52 -2.12
CA ARG A 131 22.86 -15.82 -2.75
C ARG A 131 23.93 -16.76 -2.20
N ASP A 132 23.61 -18.03 -2.17
CA ASP A 132 24.60 -19.07 -1.82
C ASP A 132 25.77 -19.08 -2.81
N GLY A 133 26.88 -19.73 -2.44
CA GLY A 133 28.07 -19.82 -3.25
C GLY A 133 27.87 -20.52 -4.61
N GLY A 134 26.75 -21.22 -4.80
CA GLY A 134 26.33 -21.83 -6.07
C GLY A 134 25.55 -20.87 -6.97
N GLY A 135 25.25 -19.64 -6.53
CA GLY A 135 24.52 -18.63 -7.30
C GLY A 135 23.04 -18.97 -7.51
N GLY A 136 22.48 -19.89 -6.74
CA GLY A 136 21.08 -20.30 -6.80
C GLY A 136 20.13 -19.12 -6.58
N VAL A 137 19.04 -19.08 -7.34
CA VAL A 137 17.98 -18.09 -7.17
C VAL A 137 16.81 -18.80 -6.50
N GLY A 138 16.29 -18.20 -5.41
CA GLY A 138 15.22 -18.83 -4.65
C GLY A 138 15.69 -20.03 -3.81
N GLN A 139 16.96 -20.02 -3.38
CA GLN A 139 17.50 -21.05 -2.49
C GLN A 139 16.66 -21.20 -1.23
N LYS A 140 16.68 -22.42 -0.65
CA LYS A 140 15.97 -22.71 0.58
C LYS A 140 16.49 -21.87 1.74
N ALA A 141 15.59 -21.57 2.66
CA ALA A 141 15.93 -20.80 3.85
C ALA A 141 16.91 -21.57 4.75
N SER A 142 17.87 -20.85 5.30
CA SER A 142 18.68 -21.32 6.42
C SER A 142 17.83 -21.34 7.71
N PRO A 143 18.23 -22.10 8.74
CA PRO A 143 17.53 -22.08 10.03
C PRO A 143 17.36 -20.66 10.57
N ASN A 144 16.14 -20.28 10.94
CA ASN A 144 15.75 -18.96 11.45
C ASN A 144 16.02 -17.77 10.51
N GLU A 145 16.26 -18.01 9.23
CA GLU A 145 16.47 -16.93 8.27
C GLU A 145 15.18 -16.15 8.08
N LYS A 146 15.27 -14.82 8.25
CA LYS A 146 14.19 -13.86 7.95
C LYS A 146 14.23 -13.42 6.48
N VAL A 147 13.07 -13.21 5.90
CA VAL A 147 12.92 -12.71 4.51
C VAL A 147 11.87 -11.61 4.44
N ILE A 148 12.14 -10.61 3.60
CA ILE A 148 11.13 -9.62 3.21
C ILE A 148 10.33 -10.18 2.03
N TYR A 149 9.01 -10.22 2.16
CA TYR A 149 8.09 -10.46 1.05
C TYR A 149 7.47 -9.14 0.62
N HIS A 150 7.95 -8.56 -0.46
CA HIS A 150 7.56 -7.25 -0.92
C HIS A 150 6.46 -7.32 -1.99
N LEU A 151 5.41 -6.52 -1.77
CA LEU A 151 4.29 -6.28 -2.68
C LEU A 151 4.34 -4.81 -3.09
N HIS A 152 4.63 -4.53 -4.36
CA HIS A 152 4.87 -3.18 -4.84
C HIS A 152 3.60 -2.32 -4.89
N GLY A 153 3.75 -1.00 -4.82
CA GLY A 153 2.68 -0.02 -4.98
C GLY A 153 2.25 0.21 -6.43
N GLY A 154 1.57 1.34 -6.67
CA GLY A 154 1.15 1.74 -8.02
C GLY A 154 -0.36 1.64 -8.26
N ALA A 155 -1.18 1.81 -7.21
CA ALA A 155 -2.66 1.83 -7.29
C ALA A 155 -3.28 0.60 -7.97
N TYR A 156 -2.62 -0.56 -7.91
CA TYR A 156 -2.96 -1.79 -8.64
C TYR A 156 -2.96 -1.66 -10.16
N TRP A 157 -2.51 -0.55 -10.71
CA TRP A 157 -2.60 -0.24 -12.13
C TRP A 157 -1.24 -0.13 -12.82
N ILE A 158 -0.23 0.31 -12.09
CA ILE A 158 1.14 0.52 -12.58
C ILE A 158 2.13 -0.14 -11.64
N GLY A 159 3.39 -0.22 -12.06
CA GLY A 159 4.47 -0.76 -11.26
C GLY A 159 4.86 -2.17 -11.65
N THR A 160 5.96 -2.61 -11.12
CA THR A 160 6.54 -3.95 -11.29
C THR A 160 7.55 -4.22 -10.17
N ALA A 161 7.79 -5.47 -9.87
CA ALA A 161 8.83 -5.89 -8.94
C ALA A 161 10.26 -5.78 -9.51
N HIS A 162 10.41 -5.33 -10.77
CA HIS A 162 11.71 -5.20 -11.42
C HIS A 162 12.57 -4.10 -10.78
N GLU A 163 13.89 -4.26 -10.80
CA GLU A 163 14.83 -3.33 -10.15
C GLU A 163 14.86 -1.90 -10.71
N ASP A 164 14.31 -1.68 -11.90
CA ASP A 164 14.19 -0.34 -12.51
C ASP A 164 12.94 0.42 -12.05
N ASP A 165 12.03 -0.24 -11.36
CA ASP A 165 10.85 0.42 -10.80
C ASP A 165 11.20 1.25 -9.56
N VAL A 166 10.49 2.36 -9.36
CA VAL A 166 10.71 3.26 -8.20
C VAL A 166 10.44 2.52 -6.88
N THR A 167 9.48 1.62 -6.85
CA THR A 167 9.13 0.84 -5.65
C THR A 167 10.21 -0.17 -5.27
N SER A 168 11.11 -0.52 -6.20
CA SER A 168 12.28 -1.35 -5.91
C SER A 168 13.24 -0.71 -4.90
N ALA A 169 13.09 0.60 -4.63
CA ALA A 169 13.81 1.28 -3.55
C ALA A 169 13.62 0.57 -2.21
N VAL A 170 12.41 0.02 -1.93
CA VAL A 170 12.15 -0.78 -0.73
C VAL A 170 13.15 -1.92 -0.60
N ASN A 171 13.30 -2.72 -1.66
CA ASN A 171 14.20 -3.87 -1.66
C ASN A 171 15.67 -3.45 -1.59
N LYS A 172 16.05 -2.35 -2.24
CA LYS A 172 17.43 -1.82 -2.24
C LYS A 172 17.83 -1.31 -0.85
N GLU A 173 16.97 -0.51 -0.22
CA GLU A 173 17.24 0.06 1.09
C GLU A 173 17.31 -0.99 2.19
N LEU A 174 16.38 -1.94 2.18
CA LEU A 174 16.37 -3.04 3.15
C LEU A 174 17.64 -3.90 3.08
N GLN A 175 18.24 -4.04 1.90
CA GLN A 175 19.51 -4.75 1.73
C GLN A 175 20.72 -3.91 2.18
N THR A 176 20.78 -2.64 1.78
CA THR A 176 21.92 -1.77 2.11
C THR A 176 21.96 -1.42 3.57
N THR A 177 20.83 -1.13 4.19
CA THR A 177 20.74 -0.74 5.58
C THR A 177 20.96 -1.92 6.52
N ASN A 178 20.46 -3.11 6.17
CA ASN A 178 20.66 -4.32 6.99
C ASN A 178 22.03 -4.95 6.77
N ALA A 179 22.54 -5.02 5.53
CA ALA A 179 23.84 -5.61 5.25
C ALA A 179 25.00 -4.83 5.91
N GLY A 180 24.85 -3.51 6.06
CA GLY A 180 25.85 -2.66 6.73
C GLY A 180 25.89 -2.81 8.25
N SER A 181 24.81 -3.26 8.88
CA SER A 181 24.69 -3.46 10.34
C SER A 181 24.86 -4.92 10.78
N GLY A 182 25.04 -5.87 9.85
CA GLY A 182 25.02 -7.30 10.17
C GLY A 182 23.63 -7.85 10.42
N GLY A 183 22.57 -7.14 9.92
CA GLY A 183 21.18 -7.43 10.18
C GLY A 183 20.71 -8.81 9.72
N VAL A 184 19.62 -9.27 10.34
CA VAL A 184 19.09 -10.64 10.22
C VAL A 184 18.39 -10.90 8.88
N CYS A 185 17.96 -9.85 8.16
CA CYS A 185 17.23 -9.97 6.90
C CYS A 185 18.15 -9.68 5.71
N LYS A 186 18.65 -10.75 5.07
CA LYS A 186 19.64 -10.69 3.98
C LYS A 186 19.03 -10.72 2.59
N ARG A 187 17.78 -11.18 2.48
CA ARG A 187 17.09 -11.36 1.22
C ARG A 187 15.70 -10.75 1.22
N ALA A 188 15.29 -10.27 0.04
CA ALA A 188 13.91 -9.89 -0.22
C ALA A 188 13.41 -10.58 -1.49
N PHE A 189 12.16 -11.02 -1.46
CA PHE A 189 11.42 -11.50 -2.62
C PHE A 189 10.32 -10.51 -2.95
N SER A 190 10.35 -9.91 -4.14
CA SER A 190 9.35 -8.97 -4.62
C SER A 190 8.49 -9.65 -5.68
N LEU A 191 7.18 -9.68 -5.46
CA LEU A 191 6.23 -10.32 -6.37
C LEU A 191 5.80 -9.36 -7.46
N ASP A 192 5.77 -9.86 -8.70
CA ASP A 192 5.23 -9.16 -9.85
C ASP A 192 3.79 -9.67 -10.10
N TYR A 193 2.84 -9.15 -9.36
CA TYR A 193 1.44 -9.58 -9.39
C TYR A 193 0.67 -8.95 -10.56
N ARG A 194 -0.44 -9.56 -10.99
CA ARG A 194 -1.32 -9.04 -12.05
C ARG A 194 -1.89 -7.68 -11.68
N LEU A 195 -1.80 -6.75 -12.62
CA LEU A 195 -2.35 -5.40 -12.46
C LEU A 195 -3.75 -5.28 -13.04
N CYS A 196 -4.54 -4.41 -12.42
CA CYS A 196 -5.86 -4.04 -12.89
C CYS A 196 -5.76 -3.12 -14.11
N VAL A 197 -6.51 -3.38 -15.15
CA VAL A 197 -6.50 -2.54 -16.36
C VAL A 197 -7.85 -1.84 -16.51
N PRO A 198 -7.88 -0.49 -16.54
CA PRO A 198 -9.12 0.23 -16.71
C PRO A 198 -9.92 -0.22 -17.94
N GLY A 199 -11.18 -0.57 -17.75
CA GLY A 199 -12.07 -1.05 -18.80
C GLY A 199 -11.84 -2.50 -19.26
N ARG A 200 -10.90 -3.23 -18.64
CA ARG A 200 -10.57 -4.61 -18.98
C ARG A 200 -10.47 -5.50 -17.72
N PRO A 201 -11.59 -5.75 -17.04
CA PRO A 201 -11.59 -6.50 -15.78
C PRO A 201 -11.04 -7.93 -15.91
N GLU A 202 -11.15 -8.52 -17.10
CA GLU A 202 -10.67 -9.86 -17.42
C GLU A 202 -9.14 -10.01 -17.36
N VAL A 203 -8.38 -8.91 -17.30
CA VAL A 203 -6.92 -8.96 -17.26
C VAL A 203 -6.40 -9.22 -15.84
N GLY A 204 -6.94 -8.50 -14.83
CA GLY A 204 -6.37 -8.62 -13.49
C GLY A 204 -7.09 -7.81 -12.42
N SER A 205 -8.42 -7.53 -12.56
CA SER A 205 -9.16 -6.87 -11.47
C SER A 205 -9.11 -7.70 -10.18
N PHE A 206 -9.25 -7.02 -9.03
CA PHE A 206 -9.27 -7.72 -7.74
C PHE A 206 -10.34 -8.83 -7.73
N PRO A 207 -10.02 -10.05 -7.29
CA PRO A 207 -8.92 -10.41 -6.43
C PRO A 207 -7.70 -11.07 -7.15
N ALA A 208 -7.50 -10.87 -8.46
CA ALA A 208 -6.35 -11.47 -9.13
C ALA A 208 -5.01 -11.14 -8.45
N PRO A 209 -4.73 -9.87 -8.04
CA PRO A 209 -3.52 -9.55 -7.28
C PRO A 209 -3.41 -10.32 -5.97
N LEU A 210 -4.53 -10.54 -5.27
CA LEU A 210 -4.55 -11.32 -4.02
C LEU A 210 -4.23 -12.79 -4.27
N ALA A 211 -4.81 -13.39 -5.32
CA ALA A 211 -4.48 -14.77 -5.69
C ALA A 211 -2.98 -14.93 -5.98
N ASP A 212 -2.40 -13.98 -6.72
CA ASP A 212 -0.96 -13.96 -7.00
C ASP A 212 -0.12 -13.75 -5.72
N ALA A 213 -0.56 -12.87 -4.81
CA ALA A 213 0.13 -12.66 -3.53
C ALA A 213 0.10 -13.91 -2.63
N VAL A 214 -1.01 -14.64 -2.60
CA VAL A 214 -1.06 -15.94 -1.89
C VAL A 214 -0.14 -16.96 -2.55
N ALA A 215 -0.07 -16.99 -3.88
CA ALA A 215 0.85 -17.88 -4.61
C ALA A 215 2.32 -17.58 -4.28
N GLY A 216 2.72 -16.29 -4.27
CA GLY A 216 4.06 -15.87 -3.87
C GLY A 216 4.38 -16.21 -2.41
N TYR A 217 3.42 -16.07 -1.51
CA TYR A 217 3.59 -16.46 -0.12
C TYR A 217 3.76 -17.99 0.03
N ARG A 218 2.92 -18.77 -0.67
CA ARG A 218 3.05 -20.24 -0.74
C ARG A 218 4.43 -20.65 -1.29
N TYR A 219 4.91 -19.97 -2.32
CA TYR A 219 6.25 -20.21 -2.87
C TYR A 219 7.33 -20.04 -1.80
N LEU A 220 7.29 -18.98 -1.01
CA LEU A 220 8.26 -18.76 0.06
C LEU A 220 8.18 -19.85 1.15
N VAL A 221 6.98 -20.24 1.55
CA VAL A 221 6.79 -21.23 2.63
C VAL A 221 7.09 -22.65 2.16
N ASN A 222 6.49 -23.07 1.02
CA ASN A 222 6.50 -24.47 0.61
C ASN A 222 7.69 -24.83 -0.28
N GLU A 223 8.18 -23.88 -1.09
CA GLU A 223 9.27 -24.15 -2.03
C GLU A 223 10.61 -23.65 -1.51
N CYS A 224 10.63 -22.48 -0.89
CA CYS A 224 11.84 -21.92 -0.27
C CYS A 224 12.02 -22.29 1.19
N ASN A 225 11.05 -22.97 1.84
CA ASN A 225 11.09 -23.45 3.22
C ASN A 225 11.26 -22.32 4.27
N PHE A 226 10.77 -21.11 4.02
CA PHE A 226 10.71 -20.10 5.07
C PHE A 226 9.59 -20.42 6.05
N GLU A 227 9.91 -20.40 7.35
CA GLU A 227 8.87 -20.45 8.37
C GLU A 227 8.02 -19.16 8.32
N PRO A 228 6.69 -19.25 8.38
CA PRO A 228 5.81 -18.08 8.37
C PRO A 228 6.20 -16.98 9.36
N LYS A 229 6.63 -17.36 10.57
CA LYS A 229 7.09 -16.41 11.60
C LYS A 229 8.31 -15.57 11.17
N ASN A 230 9.12 -16.08 10.23
CA ASN A 230 10.32 -15.42 9.72
C ASN A 230 10.08 -14.62 8.44
N ILE A 231 8.82 -14.54 7.95
CA ILE A 231 8.45 -13.74 6.80
C ILE A 231 7.91 -12.39 7.29
N ILE A 232 8.51 -11.32 6.79
CA ILE A 232 8.03 -9.94 6.97
C ILE A 232 7.35 -9.54 5.67
N VAL A 233 6.02 -9.43 5.66
CA VAL A 233 5.33 -8.92 4.48
C VAL A 233 5.44 -7.40 4.44
N ALA A 234 5.99 -6.88 3.34
CA ALA A 234 6.17 -5.44 3.13
C ALA A 234 5.34 -4.97 1.95
N GLY A 235 4.76 -3.77 2.03
CA GLY A 235 4.06 -3.18 0.90
C GLY A 235 3.94 -1.67 1.00
N ASP A 236 4.13 -0.99 -0.13
CA ASP A 236 3.94 0.44 -0.27
C ASP A 236 2.61 0.74 -0.96
N SER A 237 1.90 1.79 -0.55
CA SER A 237 0.67 2.24 -1.20
C SER A 237 -0.36 1.11 -1.43
N ALA A 238 -0.67 0.78 -2.69
CA ALA A 238 -1.54 -0.33 -3.07
C ALA A 238 -0.97 -1.70 -2.66
N GLY A 239 0.36 -1.85 -2.63
CA GLY A 239 1.02 -3.05 -2.11
C GLY A 239 0.79 -3.22 -0.61
N GLY A 240 0.70 -2.12 0.14
CA GLY A 240 0.28 -2.14 1.55
C GLY A 240 -1.17 -2.61 1.71
N ASN A 241 -2.07 -2.22 0.82
CA ASN A 241 -3.44 -2.77 0.77
C ASN A 241 -3.42 -4.28 0.50
N LEU A 242 -2.60 -4.71 -0.46
CA LEU A 242 -2.46 -6.12 -0.81
C LEU A 242 -1.86 -6.95 0.33
N ALA A 243 -0.91 -6.39 1.08
CA ALA A 243 -0.36 -7.03 2.29
C ALA A 243 -1.43 -7.23 3.38
N LEU A 244 -2.28 -6.23 3.59
CA LEU A 244 -3.44 -6.34 4.50
C LEU A 244 -4.43 -7.41 4.03
N ALA A 245 -4.74 -7.43 2.74
CA ALA A 245 -5.65 -8.44 2.15
C ALA A 245 -5.05 -9.86 2.24
N LEU A 246 -3.76 -10.02 1.99
CA LEU A 246 -3.05 -11.30 2.13
C LEU A 246 -3.12 -11.82 3.58
N CYS A 247 -2.77 -11.00 4.56
CA CYS A 247 -2.81 -11.41 5.98
C CYS A 247 -4.23 -11.77 6.41
N ARG A 248 -5.23 -11.02 5.95
CA ARG A 248 -6.64 -11.33 6.18
C ARG A 248 -7.01 -12.69 5.61
N TYR A 249 -6.63 -12.97 4.38
CA TYR A 249 -6.92 -14.24 3.72
C TYR A 249 -6.30 -15.42 4.46
N LEU A 250 -5.02 -15.32 4.80
CA LEU A 250 -4.32 -16.39 5.54
C LEU A 250 -4.94 -16.65 6.92
N ARG A 251 -5.38 -15.60 7.61
CA ARG A 251 -6.07 -15.72 8.90
C ARG A 251 -7.45 -16.35 8.76
N ASP A 252 -8.26 -15.89 7.80
CA ASP A 252 -9.66 -16.27 7.65
C ASP A 252 -9.79 -17.70 7.16
N GLU A 253 -9.00 -18.08 6.16
CA GLU A 253 -9.12 -19.38 5.50
C GLU A 253 -8.31 -20.49 6.19
N LYS A 254 -7.39 -20.14 7.08
CA LYS A 254 -6.57 -21.11 7.86
C LYS A 254 -6.02 -22.23 6.98
N LEU A 255 -5.36 -21.82 5.90
CA LEU A 255 -4.81 -22.75 4.91
C LEU A 255 -3.73 -23.62 5.53
N ASP A 256 -3.76 -24.91 5.21
CA ASP A 256 -2.81 -25.87 5.75
C ASP A 256 -1.35 -25.48 5.40
N GLY A 257 -0.51 -25.33 6.42
CA GLY A 257 0.89 -24.92 6.28
C GLY A 257 1.14 -23.43 6.05
N LEU A 258 0.10 -22.64 5.70
CA LEU A 258 0.22 -21.21 5.42
C LEU A 258 -0.34 -20.37 6.58
N LYS A 259 0.42 -20.24 7.67
CA LYS A 259 0.08 -19.33 8.77
C LYS A 259 0.34 -17.88 8.34
N VAL A 260 -0.22 -16.92 9.08
CA VAL A 260 0.09 -15.50 8.91
C VAL A 260 1.58 -15.22 9.09
N PRO A 261 2.16 -14.24 8.38
CA PRO A 261 3.56 -13.87 8.53
C PRO A 261 3.88 -13.35 9.94
N GLY A 262 5.15 -13.38 10.32
CA GLY A 262 5.61 -12.93 11.66
C GLY A 262 5.48 -11.42 11.85
N ALA A 263 5.66 -10.63 10.78
CA ALA A 263 5.58 -9.17 10.87
C ALA A 263 5.06 -8.54 9.57
N MET A 264 4.64 -7.27 9.67
CA MET A 264 4.14 -6.47 8.56
C MET A 264 4.80 -5.09 8.53
N LEU A 265 5.31 -4.69 7.36
CA LEU A 265 5.87 -3.36 7.10
C LEU A 265 5.02 -2.65 6.04
N LEU A 266 4.36 -1.59 6.43
CA LEU A 266 3.42 -0.84 5.58
C LEU A 266 3.94 0.58 5.35
N LEU A 267 4.23 0.91 4.10
CA LEU A 267 4.71 2.23 3.69
C LEU A 267 3.55 2.96 3.02
N SER A 268 3.05 4.04 3.62
CA SER A 268 1.93 4.83 3.10
C SER A 268 0.76 3.98 2.56
N PRO A 269 0.24 2.96 3.26
CA PRO A 269 -0.66 1.95 2.71
C PRO A 269 -1.99 2.54 2.24
N TRP A 270 -2.48 2.16 1.06
CA TRP A 270 -3.84 2.50 0.64
C TRP A 270 -4.87 1.64 1.39
N ALA A 271 -5.10 1.93 2.65
CA ALA A 271 -5.87 1.08 3.57
C ALA A 271 -7.41 1.18 3.40
N ASP A 272 -7.89 2.23 2.73
CA ASP A 272 -9.31 2.45 2.45
C ASP A 272 -9.53 2.91 1.00
N THR A 273 -10.08 2.04 0.17
CA THR A 273 -10.45 2.36 -1.21
C THR A 273 -11.79 3.09 -1.30
N SER A 274 -12.54 3.16 -0.20
CA SER A 274 -13.81 3.90 -0.09
C SER A 274 -13.57 5.41 0.10
N ARG A 275 -14.63 6.12 0.36
CA ARG A 275 -14.59 7.55 0.71
C ARG A 275 -14.94 7.81 2.17
N SER A 276 -14.90 6.78 2.98
CA SER A 276 -15.36 6.86 4.36
C SER A 276 -14.60 7.90 5.19
N HIS A 277 -13.33 8.18 4.84
CA HIS A 277 -12.50 9.18 5.50
C HIS A 277 -12.56 10.58 4.86
N SER A 278 -13.21 10.75 3.72
CA SER A 278 -13.18 12.04 3.00
C SER A 278 -14.56 12.61 2.65
N GLY A 279 -15.61 11.82 2.81
CA GLY A 279 -16.94 12.24 2.41
C GLY A 279 -17.13 12.45 0.91
N PRO A 280 -18.32 12.91 0.48
CA PRO A 280 -18.66 13.10 -0.92
C PRO A 280 -17.90 14.26 -1.56
N ILE A 281 -17.56 14.13 -2.85
CA ILE A 281 -16.82 15.18 -3.61
C ILE A 281 -17.57 16.50 -3.61
N ALA A 282 -18.90 16.46 -3.62
CA ALA A 282 -19.74 17.66 -3.66
C ALA A 282 -19.67 18.49 -2.36
N ARG A 283 -19.29 17.87 -1.26
CA ARG A 283 -19.17 18.51 0.06
C ARG A 283 -17.92 18.03 0.79
N PRO A 284 -16.72 18.47 0.36
CA PRO A 284 -15.48 18.00 0.97
C PRO A 284 -15.40 18.44 2.43
N ASN A 285 -15.05 17.51 3.30
CA ASN A 285 -14.73 17.83 4.68
C ASN A 285 -13.39 18.57 4.73
N LYS A 286 -13.39 19.85 5.09
CA LYS A 286 -12.18 20.67 5.15
C LYS A 286 -11.24 20.31 6.30
N LEU A 287 -11.71 19.50 7.24
CA LEU A 287 -10.94 19.04 8.39
C LEU A 287 -10.13 17.78 8.11
N ASP A 288 -10.52 16.98 7.12
CA ASP A 288 -9.81 15.75 6.76
C ASP A 288 -8.51 16.01 5.99
N THR A 289 -7.62 15.01 5.99
CA THR A 289 -6.32 15.10 5.33
C THR A 289 -6.44 15.06 3.80
N VAL A 290 -7.48 14.46 3.24
CA VAL A 290 -7.72 14.50 1.80
C VAL A 290 -7.88 15.94 1.31
N TRP A 291 -8.64 16.76 2.03
CA TRP A 291 -8.78 18.16 1.68
C TRP A 291 -7.55 19.00 2.06
N ARG A 292 -7.04 18.86 3.29
CA ARG A 292 -5.91 19.66 3.79
C ARG A 292 -4.66 19.45 2.93
N ASN A 293 -4.37 18.20 2.57
CA ASN A 293 -3.16 17.79 1.89
C ASN A 293 -3.29 17.71 0.35
N ARG A 294 -4.45 18.06 -0.21
CA ARG A 294 -4.72 18.00 -1.66
C ARG A 294 -3.73 18.73 -2.55
N LYS A 295 -2.96 19.66 -2.02
CA LYS A 295 -1.94 20.40 -2.75
C LYS A 295 -0.52 19.92 -2.46
N SER A 296 -0.28 19.35 -1.30
CA SER A 296 1.05 18.91 -0.87
C SER A 296 1.36 17.47 -1.25
N ASP A 297 0.38 16.60 -1.39
CA ASP A 297 0.65 15.21 -1.73
C ASP A 297 0.92 15.03 -3.22
N ILE A 298 1.74 14.02 -3.56
CA ILE A 298 2.04 13.63 -4.94
C ILE A 298 0.90 12.89 -5.62
N ILE A 299 0.05 12.21 -4.86
CA ILE A 299 -1.16 11.61 -5.41
C ILE A 299 -2.10 12.74 -5.81
N ALA A 300 -2.41 12.80 -7.10
CA ALA A 300 -3.35 13.79 -7.59
C ALA A 300 -4.73 13.50 -6.98
N ASN A 301 -5.19 14.40 -6.11
CA ASN A 301 -6.57 14.37 -5.63
C ASN A 301 -7.52 14.81 -6.74
N SER A 302 -7.55 14.08 -7.86
CA SER A 302 -8.59 14.22 -8.86
C SER A 302 -9.56 13.06 -8.68
N ALA A 303 -10.84 13.39 -8.60
CA ALA A 303 -11.90 12.38 -8.60
C ALA A 303 -11.73 11.40 -9.76
N ALA A 304 -11.25 11.89 -10.91
CA ALA A 304 -10.99 11.08 -12.08
C ALA A 304 -9.93 9.99 -11.84
N PHE A 305 -8.81 10.33 -11.20
CA PHE A 305 -7.77 9.34 -10.89
C PHE A 305 -8.30 8.22 -10.00
N ARG A 306 -8.82 8.63 -8.83
CA ARG A 306 -9.34 7.68 -7.86
C ARG A 306 -10.43 6.82 -8.47
N ASN A 307 -11.39 7.42 -9.18
CA ASN A 307 -12.49 6.68 -9.78
C ASN A 307 -11.98 5.69 -10.84
N THR A 308 -10.98 6.06 -11.65
CA THR A 308 -10.37 5.15 -12.63
C THR A 308 -9.67 3.97 -11.93
N ALA A 309 -8.84 4.23 -10.91
CA ALA A 309 -8.14 3.19 -10.17
C ALA A 309 -9.12 2.26 -9.43
N VAL A 310 -10.11 2.82 -8.73
CA VAL A 310 -11.14 2.05 -8.02
C VAL A 310 -12.01 1.25 -8.99
N SER A 311 -12.39 1.82 -10.16
CA SER A 311 -13.14 1.11 -11.18
C SER A 311 -12.37 -0.07 -11.75
N ALA A 312 -11.07 0.11 -12.03
CA ALA A 312 -10.20 -0.97 -12.50
C ALA A 312 -10.05 -2.07 -11.44
N LEU A 313 -9.90 -1.68 -10.18
CA LEU A 313 -9.81 -2.60 -9.04
C LEU A 313 -11.09 -3.43 -8.88
N LEU A 314 -12.24 -2.78 -8.88
CA LEU A 314 -13.56 -3.44 -8.72
C LEU A 314 -13.90 -4.37 -9.88
N GLY A 315 -13.55 -4.00 -11.11
CA GLY A 315 -13.95 -4.77 -12.29
C GLY A 315 -15.47 -4.96 -12.38
N LYS A 316 -15.94 -6.21 -12.24
CA LYS A 316 -17.36 -6.56 -12.26
C LYS A 316 -18.05 -6.51 -10.89
N MET A 317 -17.29 -6.29 -9.81
CA MET A 317 -17.87 -6.19 -8.47
C MET A 317 -18.70 -4.91 -8.31
N ALA A 318 -19.68 -4.96 -7.41
CA ALA A 318 -20.52 -3.80 -7.11
C ALA A 318 -19.72 -2.68 -6.40
N ALA A 319 -20.12 -1.43 -6.62
CA ALA A 319 -19.46 -0.26 -6.00
C ALA A 319 -19.44 -0.35 -4.46
N ARG A 320 -20.47 -0.96 -3.85
CA ARG A 320 -20.54 -1.15 -2.39
C ARG A 320 -19.40 -1.99 -1.81
N GLU A 321 -18.73 -2.81 -2.62
CA GLU A 321 -17.57 -3.58 -2.15
C GLU A 321 -16.42 -2.68 -1.68
N THR A 322 -16.32 -1.45 -2.19
CA THR A 322 -15.28 -0.51 -1.74
C THR A 322 -15.38 -0.16 -0.25
N TYR A 323 -16.55 -0.15 0.32
CA TYR A 323 -16.75 0.24 1.72
C TYR A 323 -17.23 -0.89 2.63
N ARG A 324 -17.65 -2.03 2.06
CA ARG A 324 -18.14 -3.20 2.81
C ARG A 324 -17.21 -4.39 2.79
N ASN A 325 -16.27 -4.43 1.86
CA ASN A 325 -15.35 -5.55 1.74
C ASN A 325 -14.01 -5.23 2.43
N PRO A 326 -13.66 -5.92 3.54
CA PRO A 326 -12.45 -5.65 4.29
C PRO A 326 -11.17 -6.04 3.54
N TYR A 327 -11.26 -6.81 2.46
CA TYR A 327 -10.13 -7.11 1.58
C TYR A 327 -9.76 -5.94 0.68
N LEU A 328 -10.72 -5.04 0.39
CA LEU A 328 -10.49 -3.82 -0.39
C LEU A 328 -10.22 -2.61 0.50
N SER A 329 -10.93 -2.52 1.64
CA SER A 329 -10.86 -1.39 2.56
C SER A 329 -10.86 -1.87 4.00
N SER A 330 -9.67 -2.29 4.46
CA SER A 330 -9.49 -2.90 5.79
C SER A 330 -9.91 -1.99 6.96
N ILE A 331 -9.99 -0.68 6.71
CA ILE A 331 -10.31 0.33 7.73
C ILE A 331 -11.49 1.21 7.34
N SER A 332 -12.28 0.84 6.35
CA SER A 332 -13.49 1.62 6.02
C SER A 332 -14.32 1.85 7.28
N LEU A 333 -14.79 3.07 7.45
CA LEU A 333 -15.63 3.45 8.57
C LEU A 333 -17.05 2.88 8.45
N GLN A 334 -17.36 2.29 7.31
CA GLN A 334 -18.66 1.67 7.01
C GLN A 334 -18.64 0.14 7.13
N LEU A 335 -17.50 -0.47 7.48
CA LEU A 335 -17.41 -1.93 7.65
C LEU A 335 -18.38 -2.46 8.72
N ASP A 336 -18.55 -1.69 9.81
CA ASP A 336 -19.32 -2.11 10.98
C ASP A 336 -20.81 -1.78 10.91
N ALA A 337 -21.25 -1.13 9.84
CA ALA A 337 -22.55 -0.46 9.85
C ALA A 337 -23.77 -1.39 9.94
N LYS A 338 -23.67 -2.70 9.60
CA LYS A 338 -24.90 -3.54 9.59
C LYS A 338 -24.79 -5.04 9.81
N ASN A 339 -23.61 -5.61 9.93
CA ASN A 339 -23.54 -7.06 10.12
C ASN A 339 -23.56 -7.50 11.58
N GLY A 340 -24.19 -6.73 12.45
CA GLY A 340 -24.51 -7.15 13.82
C GLY A 340 -23.31 -7.51 14.69
N GLY A 341 -22.11 -7.14 14.31
CA GLY A 341 -20.90 -7.40 15.11
C GLY A 341 -20.54 -8.87 15.31
N ALA A 342 -21.15 -9.79 14.58
CA ALA A 342 -21.02 -11.23 14.84
C ALA A 342 -19.99 -11.94 13.95
N GLY A 343 -19.20 -11.22 13.16
CA GLY A 343 -18.20 -11.85 12.28
C GLY A 343 -16.77 -11.57 12.72
N PRO A 344 -15.91 -12.59 12.89
CA PRO A 344 -14.49 -12.41 13.17
C PRO A 344 -13.71 -11.73 12.03
N SER A 345 -14.34 -11.44 10.91
CA SER A 345 -13.71 -11.07 9.66
C SER A 345 -13.26 -9.60 9.54
N TYR A 346 -13.76 -8.68 10.35
CA TYR A 346 -13.50 -7.25 10.15
C TYR A 346 -12.34 -6.68 10.97
N GLY A 347 -11.97 -7.33 12.06
CA GLY A 347 -10.88 -6.90 12.94
C GLY A 347 -9.49 -7.31 12.45
N PHE A 348 -8.50 -6.96 13.25
CA PHE A 348 -7.09 -7.32 13.04
C PHE A 348 -6.61 -8.41 14.03
N GLU A 349 -7.51 -8.96 14.80
CA GLU A 349 -7.24 -10.13 15.61
C GLU A 349 -6.69 -11.27 14.74
N GLY A 350 -5.63 -11.94 15.19
CA GLY A 350 -4.94 -12.97 14.41
C GLY A 350 -4.06 -12.48 13.25
N PHE A 351 -3.93 -11.16 13.05
CA PHE A 351 -2.92 -10.56 12.15
C PHE A 351 -1.51 -10.66 12.77
N PRO A 352 -0.44 -10.39 12.00
CA PRO A 352 0.91 -10.32 12.56
C PRO A 352 0.96 -9.42 13.79
N LYS A 353 1.60 -9.91 14.86
CA LYS A 353 1.67 -9.17 16.13
C LYS A 353 2.54 -7.92 16.04
N ARG A 354 3.54 -7.93 15.16
CA ARG A 354 4.43 -6.81 14.91
C ARG A 354 4.09 -6.13 13.61
N THR A 355 3.76 -4.85 13.68
CA THR A 355 3.45 -4.03 12.49
C THR A 355 4.14 -2.68 12.57
N TYR A 356 4.80 -2.30 11.47
CA TYR A 356 5.38 -0.97 11.28
C TYR A 356 4.60 -0.25 10.18
N ILE A 357 4.07 0.92 10.48
CA ILE A 357 3.34 1.77 9.55
C ILE A 357 4.10 3.08 9.39
N CYS A 358 4.56 3.35 8.17
CA CYS A 358 5.19 4.62 7.83
C CYS A 358 4.18 5.53 7.14
N THR A 359 4.14 6.80 7.53
CA THR A 359 3.22 7.80 6.96
C THR A 359 3.84 9.18 6.91
N GLY A 360 3.43 10.00 5.95
CA GLY A 360 3.76 11.40 5.90
C GLY A 360 2.58 12.31 6.29
N THR A 361 2.83 13.34 7.10
CA THR A 361 1.74 14.24 7.52
C THR A 361 1.23 15.15 6.38
N ALA A 362 1.92 15.19 5.24
CA ALA A 362 1.48 15.88 4.02
C ALA A 362 0.71 14.97 3.05
N GLU A 363 0.48 13.70 3.39
CA GLU A 363 -0.31 12.75 2.60
C GLU A 363 -1.81 12.98 2.70
N ILE A 364 -2.54 12.71 1.62
CA ILE A 364 -4.01 12.70 1.63
C ILE A 364 -4.58 11.51 2.42
N SER A 365 -3.82 10.45 2.60
CA SER A 365 -4.18 9.21 3.30
C SER A 365 -3.78 9.19 4.78
N HIS A 366 -3.21 10.27 5.33
CA HIS A 366 -2.71 10.30 6.70
C HIS A 366 -3.76 9.89 7.75
N ASP A 367 -5.01 10.38 7.66
CA ASP A 367 -6.09 9.97 8.57
C ASP A 367 -6.40 8.47 8.48
N GLN A 368 -6.25 7.87 7.29
CA GLN A 368 -6.39 6.43 7.11
C GLN A 368 -5.30 5.66 7.86
N HIS A 369 -4.06 6.13 7.81
CA HIS A 369 -2.93 5.50 8.48
C HIS A 369 -3.06 5.56 10.00
N LEU A 370 -3.55 6.69 10.54
CA LEU A 370 -3.91 6.80 11.95
C LEU A 370 -4.97 5.77 12.34
N THR A 371 -6.08 5.72 11.59
CA THR A 371 -7.15 4.74 11.83
C THR A 371 -6.63 3.31 11.79
N LEU A 372 -5.77 3.00 10.80
CA LEU A 372 -5.16 1.68 10.67
C LEU A 372 -4.33 1.32 11.89
N ALA A 373 -3.41 2.20 12.29
CA ALA A 373 -2.53 1.98 13.44
C ALA A 373 -3.31 1.69 14.72
N TYR A 374 -4.31 2.53 15.01
CA TYR A 374 -5.14 2.35 16.20
C TYR A 374 -5.98 1.07 16.17
N ARG A 375 -6.59 0.75 15.03
CA ARG A 375 -7.37 -0.50 14.89
C ARG A 375 -6.49 -1.74 14.98
N MET A 376 -5.30 -1.70 14.41
CA MET A 376 -4.35 -2.83 14.51
C MET A 376 -3.85 -3.02 15.93
N ALA A 377 -3.50 -1.95 16.65
CA ALA A 377 -3.07 -2.02 18.03
C ALA A 377 -4.17 -2.59 18.94
N ALA A 378 -5.41 -2.26 18.69
CA ALA A 378 -6.55 -2.79 19.43
C ALA A 378 -6.90 -4.25 19.07
N GLY A 379 -6.38 -4.78 17.96
CA GLY A 379 -6.71 -6.13 17.49
C GLY A 379 -8.14 -6.29 16.96
N THR A 380 -9.03 -5.38 17.29
CA THR A 380 -10.44 -5.39 16.88
C THR A 380 -10.71 -4.29 15.86
N ALA A 381 -11.79 -4.42 15.08
CA ALA A 381 -12.39 -3.27 14.46
C ALA A 381 -13.00 -2.44 15.61
N LEU A 382 -12.21 -1.60 16.25
CA LEU A 382 -12.78 -0.66 17.21
C LEU A 382 -13.87 0.11 16.48
N ARG A 383 -15.10 -0.05 16.93
CA ARG A 383 -16.08 0.98 16.71
C ARG A 383 -15.42 2.23 17.27
N VAL A 384 -15.07 3.16 16.40
CA VAL A 384 -14.86 4.53 16.87
C VAL A 384 -16.08 4.82 17.72
N PRO A 385 -15.93 5.22 19.00
CA PRO A 385 -17.09 5.43 19.85
C PRO A 385 -18.01 6.42 19.14
N MET A 386 -19.04 5.89 18.54
CA MET A 386 -20.16 6.71 18.09
C MET A 386 -20.86 7.11 19.37
N HIS A 387 -21.14 8.39 19.53
CA HIS A 387 -21.90 8.85 20.68
C HIS A 387 -23.18 8.02 20.78
N GLU A 388 -23.53 7.61 21.99
CA GLU A 388 -24.74 6.88 22.30
C GLU A 388 -25.94 7.58 21.64
N GLY A 389 -26.58 6.92 20.67
CA GLY A 389 -27.65 7.51 19.86
C GLY A 389 -27.36 7.63 18.36
N ASP A 390 -26.13 7.47 17.90
CA ASP A 390 -25.79 7.49 16.47
C ASP A 390 -26.16 6.15 15.81
N LYS A 391 -27.36 6.10 15.22
CA LYS A 391 -27.74 4.98 14.35
C LYS A 391 -26.97 5.11 13.04
N CYS A 392 -26.03 4.21 12.81
CA CYS A 392 -25.45 3.98 11.49
C CYS A 392 -26.55 3.40 10.58
N SER A 393 -27.19 4.23 9.78
CA SER A 393 -28.09 3.76 8.72
C SER A 393 -27.27 3.37 7.47
N GLU A 394 -27.83 2.48 6.62
CA GLU A 394 -27.23 2.19 5.31
C GLU A 394 -27.07 3.44 4.45
N ASP A 395 -27.88 4.43 4.74
CA ASP A 395 -27.94 5.72 4.06
C ASP A 395 -27.14 6.80 4.80
N ALA A 396 -26.38 6.45 5.86
CA ALA A 396 -25.56 7.43 6.57
C ALA A 396 -24.56 8.05 5.61
N ASP A 397 -24.62 9.36 5.48
CA ASP A 397 -23.70 10.12 4.63
C ASP A 397 -22.25 9.87 5.11
N PRO A 398 -21.36 9.28 4.30
CA PRO A 398 -19.95 9.09 4.66
C PRO A 398 -19.27 10.37 5.13
N TYR A 399 -19.74 11.52 4.67
CA TYR A 399 -19.29 12.84 5.12
C TYR A 399 -19.63 13.12 6.59
N GLU A 400 -20.82 12.79 7.04
CA GLU A 400 -21.21 12.95 8.45
C GLU A 400 -20.40 12.02 9.34
N MET A 401 -20.15 10.78 8.88
CA MET A 401 -19.31 9.84 9.61
C MET A 401 -17.87 10.34 9.73
N ALA A 402 -17.27 10.83 8.64
CA ALA A 402 -15.91 11.37 8.66
C ALA A 402 -15.79 12.65 9.48
N ALA A 403 -16.80 13.51 9.47
CA ALA A 403 -16.81 14.75 10.27
C ALA A 403 -16.92 14.49 11.79
N ARG A 404 -17.48 13.34 12.18
CA ARG A 404 -17.64 12.92 13.59
C ARG A 404 -16.41 12.18 14.13
N LEU A 405 -15.47 11.78 13.28
CA LEU A 405 -14.21 11.19 13.70
C LEU A 405 -13.30 12.24 14.31
N GLN A 406 -13.58 12.61 15.54
CA GLN A 406 -12.57 13.13 16.43
C GLN A 406 -11.81 11.89 16.92
N TYR A 407 -10.60 11.67 16.39
CA TYR A 407 -9.73 10.61 16.89
C TYR A 407 -9.32 10.94 18.33
N PRO A 408 -9.96 10.37 19.37
CA PRO A 408 -9.37 10.42 20.67
C PRO A 408 -8.05 9.68 20.55
N ARG A 409 -6.95 10.29 20.90
CA ARG A 409 -5.72 9.54 21.15
C ARG A 409 -6.10 8.54 22.25
N PRO A 410 -6.07 7.22 21.96
CA PRO A 410 -6.49 6.27 22.97
C PRO A 410 -5.52 6.38 24.14
N GLU A 411 -6.04 6.69 25.29
CA GLU A 411 -5.27 6.77 26.53
C GLU A 411 -4.74 5.41 26.96
N ASN A 412 -5.14 4.31 26.27
CA ASN A 412 -4.95 2.93 26.71
C ASN A 412 -4.50 1.96 25.61
N HIS A 413 -3.82 2.39 24.55
CA HIS A 413 -3.33 1.48 23.51
C HIS A 413 -1.85 1.72 23.23
N GLU A 414 -1.09 0.63 23.13
CA GLU A 414 0.32 0.68 22.80
C GLU A 414 0.51 0.95 21.29
N VAL A 415 0.44 2.21 20.93
CA VAL A 415 0.90 2.70 19.62
C VAL A 415 2.18 3.48 19.87
N THR A 416 3.29 2.94 19.42
CA THR A 416 4.56 3.68 19.45
C THR A 416 4.54 4.69 18.30
N ILE A 417 4.37 5.97 18.63
CA ILE A 417 4.42 7.06 17.63
C ILE A 417 5.83 7.62 17.61
N TRP A 418 6.45 7.62 16.43
CA TRP A 418 7.72 8.27 16.16
C TRP A 418 7.48 9.59 15.43
N PRO A 419 7.32 10.73 16.13
CA PRO A 419 7.30 12.01 15.46
C PRO A 419 8.70 12.32 14.96
N SER A 420 8.85 12.67 13.68
CA SER A 420 10.15 12.88 13.03
C SER A 420 11.01 13.99 13.64
N ALA A 421 10.45 14.80 14.53
CA ALA A 421 11.18 15.84 15.25
C ALA A 421 11.78 15.39 16.60
N GLN A 422 11.48 14.16 17.05
CA GLN A 422 11.94 13.65 18.33
C GLN A 422 12.52 12.25 18.16
N ASN A 423 13.78 12.06 18.57
CA ASN A 423 14.46 10.75 18.51
C ASN A 423 13.97 9.75 19.60
N THR A 424 12.87 10.04 20.27
CA THR A 424 12.31 9.20 21.32
C THR A 424 10.89 8.79 20.99
N PRO A 425 10.55 7.48 21.04
CA PRO A 425 9.20 7.00 20.84
C PRO A 425 8.28 7.46 21.98
N ILE A 426 7.04 7.76 21.64
CA ILE A 426 5.97 7.93 22.62
C ILE A 426 5.25 6.59 22.71
N THR A 427 5.47 5.85 23.79
CA THR A 427 4.80 4.57 24.06
C THR A 427 3.67 4.80 25.05
N THR A 428 2.46 4.42 24.68
CA THR A 428 1.31 4.39 25.59
C THR A 428 1.07 2.95 26.03
N PRO A 429 1.20 2.60 27.32
CA PRO A 429 1.06 1.22 27.78
C PRO A 429 -0.39 0.73 27.74
N ILE A 430 -0.56 -0.58 27.46
CA ILE A 430 -1.85 -1.29 27.54
C ILE A 430 -2.10 -1.70 28.98
N SER A 431 -3.29 -1.42 29.52
CA SER A 431 -3.67 -1.74 30.90
C SER A 431 -4.55 -2.99 31.05
N ASP A 432 -4.66 -3.85 30.03
CA ASP A 432 -5.56 -5.02 30.06
C ASP A 432 -4.82 -6.34 29.77
N ASP A 433 -4.70 -7.19 30.79
CA ASP A 433 -4.03 -8.50 30.75
C ASP A 433 -4.67 -9.55 29.81
N SER A 434 -5.82 -9.24 29.20
CA SER A 434 -6.59 -10.19 28.37
C SER A 434 -6.33 -10.07 26.87
N ARG A 435 -5.49 -9.13 26.41
CA ARG A 435 -5.25 -8.85 25.00
C ARG A 435 -3.94 -9.48 24.51
N GLU A 436 -3.95 -9.96 23.26
CA GLU A 436 -2.72 -10.38 22.60
C GLU A 436 -1.69 -9.24 22.62
N ASP A 437 -0.46 -9.53 23.05
CA ASP A 437 0.67 -8.61 22.94
C ASP A 437 0.87 -8.20 21.48
N ARG A 438 0.56 -6.97 21.15
CA ARG A 438 0.72 -6.40 19.81
C ARG A 438 1.60 -5.18 19.86
N SER A 439 2.59 -5.16 18.99
CA SER A 439 3.47 -4.01 18.78
C SER A 439 3.15 -3.35 17.44
N VAL A 440 2.53 -2.18 17.48
CA VAL A 440 2.24 -1.36 16.31
C VAL A 440 3.05 -0.07 16.40
N VAL A 441 3.95 0.12 15.45
CA VAL A 441 4.72 1.35 15.29
C VAL A 441 4.05 2.22 14.23
N LEU A 442 3.75 3.47 14.55
CA LEU A 442 3.35 4.50 13.59
C LEU A 442 4.47 5.52 13.47
N ASP A 443 5.21 5.47 12.37
CA ASP A 443 6.32 6.39 12.05
C ASP A 443 5.79 7.55 11.20
N GLU A 444 5.62 8.72 11.82
CA GLU A 444 5.09 9.91 11.17
C GLU A 444 6.21 10.84 10.72
N CYS A 445 6.40 10.96 9.42
CA CYS A 445 7.28 11.97 8.85
C CYS A 445 6.57 13.32 8.73
N ILE A 446 7.02 14.32 9.48
CA ILE A 446 6.48 15.69 9.37
C ILE A 446 6.69 16.21 7.96
N ASP A 447 5.58 16.68 7.33
CA ASP A 447 5.56 17.15 5.95
C ASP A 447 6.04 16.12 4.92
N GLY A 448 6.10 14.82 5.29
CA GLY A 448 6.30 13.71 4.37
C GLY A 448 5.12 13.58 3.41
N ILE A 449 5.43 13.30 2.15
CA ILE A 449 4.46 13.01 1.09
C ILE A 449 4.23 11.50 0.98
N HIS A 450 3.22 11.10 0.22
CA HIS A 450 2.95 9.70 -0.07
C HIS A 450 4.21 8.98 -0.59
N ASP A 451 4.54 7.86 0.03
CA ASP A 451 5.71 7.04 -0.29
C ASP A 451 7.04 7.82 -0.30
N TYR A 452 7.20 8.83 0.57
CA TYR A 452 8.43 9.65 0.61
C TYR A 452 9.70 8.81 0.77
N THR A 453 9.60 7.64 1.37
CA THR A 453 10.70 6.70 1.56
C THR A 453 11.27 6.14 0.26
N LEU A 454 10.54 6.23 -0.86
CA LEU A 454 10.99 5.78 -2.18
C LEU A 454 11.83 6.81 -2.93
N PHE A 455 11.84 8.08 -2.48
CA PHE A 455 12.42 9.18 -3.24
C PHE A 455 13.75 9.67 -2.66
N ASP A 456 14.84 9.48 -3.39
CA ASP A 456 16.20 9.91 -3.01
C ASP A 456 16.31 11.41 -2.71
N TRP A 457 15.40 12.22 -3.24
CA TRP A 457 15.37 13.67 -3.01
C TRP A 457 14.60 14.06 -1.74
N PHE A 458 14.04 13.09 -0.99
CA PHE A 458 13.32 13.36 0.26
C PHE A 458 14.22 13.15 1.50
N GLU A 459 15.45 13.62 1.40
CA GLU A 459 16.42 13.57 2.50
C GLU A 459 16.33 14.81 3.42
N PRO A 460 16.70 14.71 4.72
CA PRO A 460 17.24 13.49 5.39
C PRO A 460 16.16 12.52 5.91
N GLU A 461 14.88 12.86 5.79
CA GLU A 461 13.77 12.13 6.41
C GLU A 461 13.73 10.68 5.93
N ARG A 462 13.98 10.46 4.64
CA ARG A 462 14.03 9.14 4.02
C ARG A 462 15.05 8.22 4.70
N SER A 463 16.32 8.63 4.76
CA SER A 463 17.39 7.83 5.37
C SER A 463 17.18 7.60 6.85
N GLN A 464 16.63 8.57 7.58
CA GLN A 464 16.29 8.42 9.00
C GLN A 464 15.22 7.37 9.21
N THR A 465 14.17 7.35 8.37
CA THR A 465 13.10 6.37 8.41
C THR A 465 13.63 4.97 8.11
N TRP A 466 14.43 4.81 7.05
CA TRP A 466 15.03 3.51 6.74
C TRP A 466 15.94 2.99 7.88
N GLY A 467 16.66 3.89 8.56
CA GLY A 467 17.43 3.52 9.75
C GLY A 467 16.56 3.04 10.93
N ARG A 468 15.34 3.59 11.11
CA ARG A 468 14.39 3.10 12.11
C ARG A 468 13.77 1.77 11.71
N ILE A 469 13.38 1.62 10.44
CA ILE A 469 12.85 0.37 9.90
C ILE A 469 13.87 -0.76 10.05
N ALA A 470 15.15 -0.49 9.73
CA ALA A 470 16.21 -1.49 9.88
C ALA A 470 16.34 -1.99 11.33
N ARG A 471 16.37 -1.08 12.29
CA ARG A 471 16.41 -1.45 13.72
C ARG A 471 15.20 -2.28 14.12
N TRP A 472 14.01 -1.87 13.69
CA TRP A 472 12.78 -2.63 13.96
C TRP A 472 12.80 -4.05 13.37
N ILE A 473 13.39 -4.23 12.17
CA ILE A 473 13.53 -5.57 11.55
C ILE A 473 14.52 -6.43 12.34
N ASP A 474 15.58 -5.84 12.87
CA ASP A 474 16.63 -6.55 13.63
C ASP A 474 16.17 -6.97 15.04
N GLU A 475 15.16 -6.31 15.59
CA GLU A 475 14.54 -6.75 16.85
C GLU A 475 13.94 -8.15 16.69
N ASP A 476 13.99 -8.97 17.75
CA ASP A 476 13.46 -10.34 17.73
C ASP A 476 11.94 -10.35 17.49
N ILE A 477 11.52 -11.24 16.60
CA ILE A 477 10.11 -11.51 16.30
C ILE A 477 9.58 -12.56 17.27
#